data_cf28ac7743911bb605693e2bc5ff4dab
#
_entry.id   cf28ac7743911bb605693e2bc5ff4dab
#
_cell.length_a   1.000
_cell.length_b   1.000
_cell.length_c   1.000
_cell.angle_alpha   90.00
_cell.angle_beta   90.00
_cell.angle_gamma   90.00
#
_symmetry.space_group_name_H-M   'P 1'
#
loop_
_entity.id
_entity.type
_entity.pdbx_description
1 polymer ?
#
loop_
_entity_poly.entity_id
_entity_poly.type
_entity_poly.pdbx_seq_one_letter_code
_entity_poly.pdbx_strand_id
1 'polypeptide(L)'
;MDFSFSEEQIAFRETARQFSEKALAPFAAEWDAESLFPKDAIREAGALGFCSLYCDEEHGGMGLSRLDAALIFEQLSQGCTSTAAFITIHNMATWMLTRFGSDAIRARWAADLMSGEKLASYCLTEPGAGSDAASLSTTAKKDGDDYVLNGAKAFISGAGDTDVLVLMARTGGPGAGGISCFAVPADTRGISYGRNEAKMGWKSQPTRAVILEDARISADCLIGEGGQGFRIAMAGLDGGRINIASCSLGAAQAALRQAQQYVQERKQFGQAIGDFQTVQFTLADMATELVAAQQMVRLAAWKLDQNHSDKSMLCAMAKRLATDLCFNVCNQALQLHGGYGYISEYPLERYVRDTRVHQILEGTNEIMRVIIARNVLKDLSFL
;
A
#
# COMPACT_ATOMS: atom_id res chain seq x y z
N MET A 1 -20.44 -6.35 21.26
CA MET A 1 -19.33 -6.05 20.32
C MET A 1 -18.44 -5.04 21.02
N ASP A 2 -17.18 -5.34 21.26
CA ASP A 2 -16.24 -4.42 21.90
C ASP A 2 -15.45 -3.69 20.79
N PHE A 3 -15.46 -2.37 20.82
CA PHE A 3 -14.74 -1.49 19.87
C PHE A 3 -13.50 -0.86 20.50
N SER A 4 -13.16 -1.22 21.76
CA SER A 4 -11.94 -0.76 22.42
C SER A 4 -10.71 -1.47 21.84
N PHE A 5 -9.57 -0.79 21.90
CA PHE A 5 -8.29 -1.40 21.55
C PHE A 5 -7.70 -2.13 22.77
N SER A 6 -7.03 -3.24 22.52
CA SER A 6 -6.22 -3.89 23.53
C SER A 6 -5.03 -3.00 23.95
N GLU A 7 -4.42 -3.30 25.11
CA GLU A 7 -3.22 -2.59 25.57
C GLU A 7 -2.08 -2.72 24.56
N GLU A 8 -1.93 -3.87 23.91
CA GLU A 8 -0.93 -4.11 22.86
C GLU A 8 -1.20 -3.24 21.63
N GLN A 9 -2.44 -3.16 21.17
CA GLN A 9 -2.84 -2.31 20.06
C GLN A 9 -2.58 -0.83 20.34
N ILE A 10 -2.83 -0.39 21.58
CA ILE A 10 -2.52 0.98 22.01
C ILE A 10 -1.01 1.20 21.96
N ALA A 11 -0.19 0.24 22.43
CA ALA A 11 1.27 0.34 22.42
C ALA A 11 1.82 0.36 20.97
N PHE A 12 1.31 -0.48 20.08
CA PHE A 12 1.71 -0.47 18.65
C PHE A 12 1.40 0.86 17.98
N ARG A 13 0.19 1.38 18.20
CA ARG A 13 -0.20 2.69 17.68
C ARG A 13 0.70 3.81 18.20
N GLU A 14 1.01 3.79 19.47
CA GLU A 14 1.86 4.80 20.10
C GLU A 14 3.29 4.75 19.54
N THR A 15 3.88 3.56 19.41
CA THR A 15 5.21 3.38 18.82
C THR A 15 5.24 3.87 17.37
N ALA A 16 4.24 3.50 16.57
CA ALA A 16 4.13 3.95 15.18
C ALA A 16 3.90 5.46 15.07
N ARG A 17 3.10 6.06 15.96
CA ARG A 17 2.88 7.50 16.03
C ARG A 17 4.18 8.24 16.34
N GLN A 18 4.94 7.80 17.36
CA GLN A 18 6.21 8.42 17.73
C GLN A 18 7.24 8.33 16.61
N PHE A 19 7.33 7.19 15.93
CA PHE A 19 8.20 7.05 14.76
C PHE A 19 7.75 7.97 13.63
N SER A 20 6.47 8.01 13.32
CA SER A 20 5.89 8.88 12.30
C SER A 20 6.20 10.36 12.55
N GLU A 21 6.03 10.83 13.78
CA GLU A 21 6.28 12.21 14.18
C GLU A 21 7.76 12.61 14.18
N LYS A 22 8.66 11.66 14.49
CA LYS A 22 10.10 11.94 14.62
C LYS A 22 10.89 11.67 13.34
N ALA A 23 10.56 10.59 12.63
CA ALA A 23 11.36 10.08 11.52
C ALA A 23 10.72 10.31 10.13
N LEU A 24 9.42 10.60 10.04
CA LEU A 24 8.74 10.78 8.77
C LEU A 24 8.24 12.22 8.57
N ALA A 25 7.43 12.74 9.48
CA ALA A 25 6.76 14.03 9.31
C ALA A 25 7.71 15.21 9.08
N PRO A 26 8.85 15.35 9.78
CA PRO A 26 9.75 16.48 9.59
C PRO A 26 10.40 16.54 8.20
N PHE A 27 10.53 15.40 7.53
CA PHE A 27 11.27 15.28 6.28
C PHE A 27 10.36 15.09 5.05
N ALA A 28 9.07 14.84 5.25
CA ALA A 28 8.14 14.48 4.19
C ALA A 28 8.00 15.57 3.09
N ALA A 29 8.13 16.84 3.42
CA ALA A 29 8.09 17.95 2.47
C ALA A 29 9.34 17.96 1.57
N GLU A 30 10.53 17.79 2.15
CA GLU A 30 11.80 17.70 1.43
C GLU A 30 11.81 16.48 0.49
N TRP A 31 11.44 15.30 1.00
CA TRP A 31 11.39 14.09 0.21
C TRP A 31 10.43 14.18 -0.98
N ASP A 32 9.27 14.86 -0.80
CA ASP A 32 8.34 15.10 -1.90
C ASP A 32 8.92 16.08 -2.93
N ALA A 33 9.48 17.20 -2.48
CA ALA A 33 10.04 18.23 -3.36
C ALA A 33 11.21 17.71 -4.20
N GLU A 34 12.11 16.95 -3.59
CA GLU A 34 13.32 16.42 -4.21
C GLU A 34 13.12 15.05 -4.87
N SER A 35 11.91 14.47 -4.73
CA SER A 35 11.63 13.08 -5.16
C SER A 35 12.64 12.08 -4.57
N LEU A 36 13.00 12.27 -3.31
CA LEU A 36 13.99 11.47 -2.58
C LEU A 36 13.34 10.21 -2.00
N PHE A 37 13.95 9.05 -2.24
CA PHE A 37 13.53 7.78 -1.65
C PHE A 37 14.24 7.55 -0.31
N PRO A 38 13.53 7.64 0.84
CA PRO A 38 14.14 7.65 2.17
C PRO A 38 14.46 6.24 2.68
N LYS A 39 15.45 5.56 2.07
CA LYS A 39 15.83 4.17 2.44
C LYS A 39 16.26 4.05 3.90
N ASP A 40 16.93 5.07 4.45
CA ASP A 40 17.37 5.05 5.85
C ASP A 40 16.18 5.07 6.81
N ALA A 41 15.16 5.90 6.55
CA ALA A 41 13.93 5.90 7.35
C ALA A 41 13.16 4.58 7.24
N ILE A 42 13.20 3.91 6.07
CA ILE A 42 12.61 2.58 5.89
C ILE A 42 13.39 1.53 6.68
N ARG A 43 14.73 1.60 6.73
CA ARG A 43 15.56 0.73 7.56
C ARG A 43 15.29 0.95 9.05
N GLU A 44 15.15 2.18 9.50
CA GLU A 44 14.75 2.49 10.88
C GLU A 44 13.35 1.92 11.20
N ALA A 45 12.40 1.99 10.25
CA ALA A 45 11.10 1.34 10.38
C ALA A 45 11.23 -0.18 10.49
N GLY A 46 12.14 -0.79 9.72
CA GLY A 46 12.46 -2.22 9.80
C GLY A 46 13.00 -2.64 11.16
N ALA A 47 13.88 -1.82 11.77
CA ALA A 47 14.38 -2.07 13.13
C ALA A 47 13.29 -2.07 14.21
N LEU A 48 12.14 -1.42 13.93
CA LEU A 48 10.94 -1.46 14.78
C LEU A 48 9.93 -2.57 14.36
N GLY A 49 10.30 -3.42 13.39
CA GLY A 49 9.44 -4.49 12.87
C GLY A 49 8.43 -4.04 11.82
N PHE A 50 8.39 -2.76 11.43
CA PHE A 50 7.37 -2.22 10.53
C PHE A 50 7.52 -2.69 9.07
N CYS A 51 8.60 -3.39 8.73
CA CYS A 51 8.80 -4.03 7.43
C CYS A 51 8.28 -5.47 7.33
N SER A 52 7.75 -6.06 8.44
CA SER A 52 7.36 -7.47 8.51
C SER A 52 6.14 -7.74 9.40
N LEU A 53 5.22 -6.78 9.49
CA LEU A 53 4.13 -6.75 10.48
C LEU A 53 3.33 -8.06 10.55
N TYR A 54 2.92 -8.59 9.40
CA TYR A 54 2.10 -9.80 9.31
C TYR A 54 2.82 -10.99 8.64
N CYS A 55 4.15 -10.94 8.61
CA CYS A 55 4.97 -12.11 8.30
C CYS A 55 5.03 -13.03 9.52
N ASP A 56 5.02 -14.35 9.29
CA ASP A 56 4.96 -15.34 10.36
C ASP A 56 6.21 -15.26 11.28
N GLU A 57 6.02 -15.37 12.59
CA GLU A 57 7.11 -15.32 13.60
C GLU A 57 8.19 -16.39 13.38
N GLU A 58 7.79 -17.59 12.93
CA GLU A 58 8.71 -18.69 12.60
C GLU A 58 9.74 -18.33 11.53
N HIS A 59 9.46 -17.29 10.74
CA HIS A 59 10.34 -16.78 9.70
C HIS A 59 11.02 -15.46 10.09
N GLY A 60 10.83 -15.00 11.34
CA GLY A 60 11.41 -13.76 11.87
C GLY A 60 10.53 -12.54 11.72
N GLY A 61 9.28 -12.68 11.28
CA GLY A 61 8.30 -11.60 11.22
C GLY A 61 7.66 -11.28 12.56
N MET A 62 6.83 -10.25 12.59
CA MET A 62 6.13 -9.80 13.82
C MET A 62 4.89 -10.65 14.14
N GLY A 63 4.36 -11.45 13.21
CA GLY A 63 3.19 -12.29 13.42
C GLY A 63 1.89 -11.55 13.73
N LEU A 64 1.84 -10.23 13.52
CA LEU A 64 0.70 -9.41 13.88
C LEU A 64 -0.51 -9.68 12.99
N SER A 65 -1.69 -9.40 13.50
CA SER A 65 -2.93 -9.45 12.72
C SER A 65 -2.97 -8.35 11.66
N ARG A 66 -3.82 -8.51 10.65
CA ARG A 66 -4.07 -7.44 9.65
C ARG A 66 -4.72 -6.22 10.29
N LEU A 67 -5.48 -6.41 11.36
CA LEU A 67 -6.03 -5.31 12.14
C LEU A 67 -4.91 -4.50 12.81
N ASP A 68 -3.96 -5.15 13.46
CA ASP A 68 -2.84 -4.48 14.11
C ASP A 68 -1.96 -3.75 13.09
N ALA A 69 -1.66 -4.39 11.97
CA ALA A 69 -0.93 -3.77 10.86
C ALA A 69 -1.66 -2.54 10.30
N ALA A 70 -2.99 -2.61 10.15
CA ALA A 70 -3.80 -1.48 9.69
C ALA A 70 -3.69 -0.28 10.64
N LEU A 71 -3.71 -0.53 11.95
CA LEU A 71 -3.56 0.52 12.97
C LEU A 71 -2.17 1.17 12.93
N ILE A 72 -1.12 0.39 12.67
CA ILE A 72 0.26 0.88 12.53
C ILE A 72 0.39 1.73 11.25
N PHE A 73 -0.05 1.22 10.09
CA PHE A 73 0.03 1.96 8.82
C PHE A 73 -0.76 3.27 8.84
N GLU A 74 -1.89 3.31 9.54
CA GLU A 74 -2.67 4.52 9.79
C GLU A 74 -1.83 5.60 10.50
N GLN A 75 -1.00 5.21 11.47
CA GLN A 75 -0.11 6.15 12.16
C GLN A 75 1.08 6.58 11.29
N LEU A 76 1.74 5.65 10.61
CA LEU A 76 2.88 5.95 9.74
C LEU A 76 2.50 6.95 8.64
N SER A 77 1.33 6.77 8.03
CA SER A 77 0.85 7.61 6.94
C SER A 77 0.51 9.04 7.34
N GLN A 78 0.29 9.32 8.63
CA GLN A 78 0.14 10.69 9.11
C GLN A 78 1.41 11.53 8.92
N GLY A 79 2.59 10.90 9.05
CA GLY A 79 3.88 11.58 8.85
C GLY A 79 4.23 11.72 7.37
N CYS A 80 4.23 10.61 6.64
CA CYS A 80 4.49 10.61 5.19
C CYS A 80 3.69 9.51 4.50
N THR A 81 2.64 9.91 3.79
CA THR A 81 1.74 8.98 3.09
C THR A 81 2.48 8.15 2.03
N SER A 82 3.35 8.78 1.26
CA SER A 82 4.14 8.13 0.21
C SER A 82 5.09 7.07 0.76
N THR A 83 5.84 7.37 1.82
CA THR A 83 6.77 6.42 2.46
C THR A 83 6.03 5.29 3.15
N ALA A 84 4.94 5.60 3.88
CA ALA A 84 4.10 4.58 4.50
C ALA A 84 3.52 3.62 3.46
N ALA A 85 3.05 4.14 2.33
CA ALA A 85 2.55 3.32 1.23
C ALA A 85 3.63 2.39 0.65
N PHE A 86 4.87 2.85 0.49
CA PHE A 86 5.98 1.96 0.09
C PHE A 86 6.23 0.86 1.13
N ILE A 87 6.24 1.19 2.42
CA ILE A 87 6.39 0.20 3.50
C ILE A 87 5.28 -0.86 3.42
N THR A 88 4.04 -0.47 3.06
CA THR A 88 2.94 -1.44 2.87
C THR A 88 3.17 -2.38 1.69
N ILE A 89 3.68 -1.88 0.56
CA ILE A 89 4.01 -2.67 -0.63
C ILE A 89 5.14 -3.64 -0.30
N HIS A 90 6.17 -3.17 0.38
CA HIS A 90 7.29 -3.98 0.85
C HIS A 90 6.82 -5.11 1.79
N ASN A 91 5.97 -4.81 2.78
CA ASN A 91 5.36 -5.81 3.67
C ASN A 91 4.59 -6.88 2.87
N MET A 92 3.78 -6.46 1.88
CA MET A 92 3.02 -7.38 1.04
C MET A 92 3.94 -8.30 0.24
N ALA A 93 4.97 -7.76 -0.40
CA ALA A 93 5.95 -8.53 -1.16
C ALA A 93 6.75 -9.49 -0.28
N THR A 94 7.21 -9.03 0.88
CA THR A 94 7.92 -9.84 1.89
C THR A 94 7.04 -10.98 2.40
N TRP A 95 5.77 -10.71 2.72
CA TRP A 95 4.81 -11.72 3.14
C TRP A 95 4.56 -12.77 2.05
N MET A 96 4.40 -12.35 0.79
CA MET A 96 4.21 -13.30 -0.31
C MET A 96 5.42 -14.24 -0.46
N LEU A 97 6.63 -13.68 -0.35
CA LEU A 97 7.88 -14.41 -0.46
C LEU A 97 8.06 -15.39 0.71
N THR A 98 7.79 -14.97 1.94
CA THR A 98 7.96 -15.82 3.13
C THR A 98 6.86 -16.86 3.26
N ARG A 99 5.61 -16.51 2.95
CA ARG A 99 4.45 -17.42 3.09
C ARG A 99 4.41 -18.52 2.04
N PHE A 100 4.80 -18.22 0.80
CA PHE A 100 4.68 -19.13 -0.34
C PHE A 100 6.03 -19.60 -0.90
N GLY A 101 7.13 -18.96 -0.54
CA GLY A 101 8.47 -19.31 -0.99
C GLY A 101 8.97 -20.64 -0.39
N SER A 102 9.93 -21.25 -1.06
CA SER A 102 10.69 -22.38 -0.54
C SER A 102 11.62 -21.96 0.62
N ASP A 103 12.17 -22.95 1.35
CA ASP A 103 13.18 -22.68 2.39
C ASP A 103 14.40 -21.95 1.85
N ALA A 104 14.81 -22.26 0.61
CA ALA A 104 15.91 -21.58 -0.08
C ALA A 104 15.58 -20.09 -0.32
N ILE A 105 14.36 -19.77 -0.75
CA ILE A 105 13.91 -18.38 -0.93
C ILE A 105 13.88 -17.64 0.40
N ARG A 106 13.33 -18.25 1.44
CA ARG A 106 13.27 -17.68 2.79
C ARG A 106 14.67 -17.42 3.35
N ALA A 107 15.54 -18.42 3.28
CA ALA A 107 16.94 -18.30 3.74
C ALA A 107 17.70 -17.18 3.03
N ARG A 108 17.43 -16.94 1.74
CA ARG A 108 18.09 -15.91 0.95
C ARG A 108 17.60 -14.50 1.27
N TRP A 109 16.31 -14.32 1.56
CA TRP A 109 15.67 -13.00 1.50
C TRP A 109 15.01 -12.56 2.81
N ALA A 110 14.48 -13.50 3.62
CA ALA A 110 13.56 -13.13 4.68
C ALA A 110 14.15 -12.16 5.70
N ALA A 111 15.31 -12.48 6.27
CA ALA A 111 15.91 -11.66 7.32
C ALA A 111 16.21 -10.23 6.87
N ASP A 112 16.82 -10.07 5.69
CA ASP A 112 17.21 -8.76 5.16
C ASP A 112 15.98 -7.92 4.76
N LEU A 113 14.93 -8.55 4.24
CA LEU A 113 13.68 -7.86 3.91
C LEU A 113 12.92 -7.43 5.16
N MET A 114 12.84 -8.29 6.16
CA MET A 114 12.11 -8.00 7.41
C MET A 114 12.80 -6.89 8.22
N SER A 115 14.12 -6.82 8.18
CA SER A 115 14.89 -5.74 8.82
C SER A 115 14.93 -4.44 8.01
N GLY A 116 14.46 -4.44 6.76
CA GLY A 116 14.57 -3.30 5.85
C GLY A 116 15.97 -3.06 5.28
N GLU A 117 16.94 -3.95 5.52
CA GLU A 117 18.26 -3.89 4.91
C GLU A 117 18.21 -4.09 3.39
N LYS A 118 17.32 -4.99 2.94
CA LYS A 118 16.94 -5.14 1.54
C LYS A 118 15.47 -4.79 1.36
N LEU A 119 15.13 -4.34 0.16
CA LEU A 119 13.79 -3.90 -0.18
C LEU A 119 13.19 -4.75 -1.31
N ALA A 120 11.88 -4.92 -1.28
CA ALA A 120 11.13 -5.68 -2.28
C ALA A 120 10.15 -4.80 -3.07
N SER A 121 10.05 -5.05 -4.37
CA SER A 121 9.00 -4.52 -5.25
C SER A 121 7.99 -5.60 -5.62
N TYR A 122 6.73 -5.20 -5.83
CA TYR A 122 5.67 -6.05 -6.35
C TYR A 122 5.44 -5.76 -7.83
N CYS A 123 5.61 -6.77 -8.70
CA CYS A 123 5.66 -6.61 -10.15
C CYS A 123 4.55 -7.41 -10.85
N LEU A 124 3.31 -6.91 -10.82
CA LEU A 124 2.16 -7.52 -11.51
C LEU A 124 1.82 -6.77 -12.80
N THR A 125 1.57 -5.46 -12.69
CA THR A 125 1.02 -4.61 -13.74
C THR A 125 1.92 -4.52 -14.97
N GLU A 126 1.32 -4.56 -16.17
CA GLU A 126 1.98 -4.36 -17.47
C GLU A 126 1.35 -3.20 -18.23
N PRO A 127 2.02 -2.64 -19.26
CA PRO A 127 1.43 -1.58 -20.08
C PRO A 127 0.07 -1.94 -20.67
N GLY A 128 -0.15 -3.22 -21.02
CA GLY A 128 -1.39 -3.75 -21.59
C GLY A 128 -2.32 -4.47 -20.59
N ALA A 129 -1.92 -4.65 -19.32
CA ALA A 129 -2.64 -5.45 -18.34
C ALA A 129 -2.58 -4.81 -16.94
N GLY A 130 -3.48 -3.86 -16.68
CA GLY A 130 -3.68 -3.25 -15.36
C GLY A 130 -4.86 -3.90 -14.64
N SER A 131 -6.07 -3.39 -14.86
CA SER A 131 -7.30 -3.94 -14.27
C SER A 131 -7.59 -5.39 -14.69
N ASP A 132 -7.26 -5.76 -15.92
CA ASP A 132 -7.30 -7.15 -16.40
C ASP A 132 -5.93 -7.83 -16.17
N ALA A 133 -5.57 -8.00 -14.91
CA ALA A 133 -4.27 -8.55 -14.52
C ALA A 133 -4.05 -10.00 -14.97
N ALA A 134 -5.11 -10.78 -15.22
CA ALA A 134 -5.01 -12.13 -15.73
C ALA A 134 -4.56 -12.21 -17.20
N SER A 135 -4.60 -11.10 -17.94
CA SER A 135 -4.16 -11.00 -19.34
C SER A 135 -2.68 -10.58 -19.48
N LEU A 136 -1.89 -10.55 -18.39
CA LEU A 136 -0.47 -10.27 -18.46
C LEU A 136 0.26 -11.14 -19.50
N SER A 137 1.24 -10.54 -20.20
CA SER A 137 1.94 -11.11 -21.34
C SER A 137 3.42 -11.42 -21.08
N THR A 138 4.03 -10.87 -20.02
CA THR A 138 5.39 -11.23 -19.60
C THR A 138 5.50 -12.73 -19.45
N THR A 139 6.50 -13.34 -20.11
CA THR A 139 6.70 -14.80 -20.13
C THR A 139 7.88 -15.20 -19.24
N ALA A 140 7.80 -16.42 -18.69
CA ALA A 140 8.91 -17.13 -18.07
C ALA A 140 8.95 -18.53 -18.67
N LYS A 141 9.87 -18.73 -19.64
CA LYS A 141 10.02 -20.03 -20.32
C LYS A 141 11.07 -20.86 -19.59
N LYS A 142 10.71 -22.11 -19.25
CA LYS A 142 11.63 -23.05 -18.62
C LYS A 142 12.72 -23.46 -19.62
N ASP A 143 13.98 -23.44 -19.20
CA ASP A 143 15.15 -23.83 -19.98
C ASP A 143 16.15 -24.54 -19.04
N GLY A 144 16.08 -25.87 -19.02
CA GLY A 144 16.83 -26.71 -18.07
C GLY A 144 16.40 -26.43 -16.62
N ASP A 145 17.37 -26.07 -15.79
CA ASP A 145 17.16 -25.71 -14.38
C ASP A 145 16.90 -24.20 -14.16
N ASP A 146 16.65 -23.47 -15.26
CA ASP A 146 16.42 -22.04 -15.24
C ASP A 146 15.04 -21.68 -15.82
N TYR A 147 14.66 -20.41 -15.64
CA TYR A 147 13.64 -19.71 -16.41
C TYR A 147 14.23 -18.52 -17.13
N VAL A 148 13.80 -18.30 -18.38
CA VAL A 148 14.15 -17.13 -19.20
C VAL A 148 12.92 -16.22 -19.26
N LEU A 149 13.06 -15.01 -18.71
CA LEU A 149 12.00 -14.02 -18.59
C LEU A 149 12.10 -13.00 -19.73
N ASN A 150 10.96 -12.72 -20.35
CA ASN A 150 10.82 -11.70 -21.40
C ASN A 150 9.51 -10.94 -21.25
N GLY A 151 9.56 -9.61 -21.33
CA GLY A 151 8.40 -8.72 -21.23
C GLY A 151 8.69 -7.39 -20.55
N ALA A 152 7.65 -6.72 -20.11
CA ALA A 152 7.78 -5.46 -19.39
C ALA A 152 6.71 -5.29 -18.32
N LYS A 153 7.10 -4.77 -17.17
CA LYS A 153 6.20 -4.33 -16.09
C LYS A 153 6.12 -2.81 -16.06
N ALA A 154 4.99 -2.29 -15.62
CA ALA A 154 4.72 -0.85 -15.59
C ALA A 154 4.29 -0.40 -14.19
N PHE A 155 4.62 0.83 -13.85
CA PHE A 155 4.25 1.47 -12.58
C PHE A 155 4.72 0.72 -11.33
N ILE A 156 5.94 0.17 -11.38
CA ILE A 156 6.46 -0.63 -10.27
C ILE A 156 7.13 0.29 -9.23
N SER A 157 6.54 0.34 -8.04
CA SER A 157 7.06 1.07 -6.90
C SER A 157 8.37 0.46 -6.42
N GLY A 158 9.37 1.29 -6.18
CA GLY A 158 10.71 0.86 -5.76
C GLY A 158 11.60 0.36 -6.88
N ALA A 159 11.09 0.13 -8.10
CA ALA A 159 11.87 -0.44 -9.19
C ALA A 159 13.15 0.36 -9.50
N GLY A 160 14.28 -0.36 -9.57
CA GLY A 160 15.62 0.19 -9.74
C GLY A 160 16.30 0.63 -8.43
N ASP A 161 15.55 0.60 -7.32
CA ASP A 161 16.03 0.96 -5.99
C ASP A 161 15.77 -0.12 -4.92
N THR A 162 15.17 -1.25 -5.31
CA THR A 162 14.92 -2.43 -4.48
C THR A 162 15.79 -3.60 -4.91
N ASP A 163 15.92 -4.62 -4.06
CA ASP A 163 16.86 -5.74 -4.20
C ASP A 163 16.20 -6.99 -4.78
N VAL A 164 14.88 -7.15 -4.60
CA VAL A 164 14.12 -8.28 -5.13
C VAL A 164 12.79 -7.83 -5.72
N LEU A 165 12.45 -8.42 -6.86
CA LEU A 165 11.18 -8.24 -7.57
C LEU A 165 10.30 -9.47 -7.35
N VAL A 166 9.18 -9.33 -6.63
CA VAL A 166 8.13 -10.37 -6.56
C VAL A 166 7.30 -10.25 -7.84
N LEU A 167 7.65 -11.05 -8.84
CA LEU A 167 7.25 -10.85 -10.23
C LEU A 167 6.33 -11.98 -10.72
N MET A 168 5.20 -11.60 -11.32
CA MET A 168 4.26 -12.50 -11.98
C MET A 168 4.60 -12.60 -13.47
N ALA A 169 4.76 -13.83 -13.96
CA ALA A 169 5.00 -14.10 -15.38
C ALA A 169 4.25 -15.34 -15.84
N ARG A 170 4.00 -15.41 -17.12
CA ARG A 170 3.28 -16.52 -17.76
C ARG A 170 4.24 -17.68 -18.04
N THR A 171 3.96 -18.81 -17.41
CA THR A 171 4.66 -20.09 -17.63
C THR A 171 3.83 -21.11 -18.40
N GLY A 172 2.53 -20.87 -18.52
CA GLY A 172 1.57 -21.78 -19.16
C GLY A 172 0.63 -21.07 -20.12
N GLY A 173 -0.51 -21.69 -20.41
CA GLY A 173 -1.55 -21.19 -21.31
C GLY A 173 -2.20 -19.87 -20.83
N PRO A 174 -3.23 -19.40 -21.56
CA PRO A 174 -3.94 -18.18 -21.23
C PRO A 174 -4.70 -18.28 -19.91
N GLY A 175 -5.06 -17.13 -19.34
CA GLY A 175 -5.82 -17.03 -18.09
C GLY A 175 -4.96 -17.15 -16.83
N ALA A 176 -5.62 -17.13 -15.68
CA ALA A 176 -5.00 -17.06 -14.35
C ALA A 176 -4.11 -18.28 -14.03
N GLY A 177 -4.51 -19.49 -14.44
CA GLY A 177 -3.77 -20.73 -14.19
C GLY A 177 -2.45 -20.86 -14.96
N GLY A 178 -2.19 -19.98 -15.94
CA GLY A 178 -0.92 -19.94 -16.66
C GLY A 178 0.13 -19.02 -16.05
N ILE A 179 -0.17 -18.37 -14.91
CA ILE A 179 0.70 -17.37 -14.29
C ILE A 179 1.41 -17.97 -13.08
N SER A 180 2.73 -17.76 -13.00
CA SER A 180 3.59 -18.13 -11.88
C SER A 180 4.17 -16.88 -11.21
N CYS A 181 4.64 -17.03 -9.97
CA CYS A 181 5.24 -15.97 -9.17
C CYS A 181 6.73 -16.28 -8.93
N PHE A 182 7.60 -15.28 -8.99
CA PHE A 182 9.04 -15.45 -8.85
C PHE A 182 9.66 -14.40 -7.92
N ALA A 183 10.65 -14.80 -7.12
CA ALA A 183 11.53 -13.91 -6.38
C ALA A 183 12.78 -13.61 -7.24
N VAL A 184 12.69 -12.59 -8.09
CA VAL A 184 13.73 -12.24 -9.05
C VAL A 184 14.72 -11.26 -8.44
N PRO A 185 16.05 -11.58 -8.32
CA PRO A 185 17.04 -10.60 -7.92
C PRO A 185 17.01 -9.40 -8.86
N ALA A 186 17.00 -8.18 -8.31
CA ALA A 186 16.82 -6.97 -9.10
C ALA A 186 18.01 -6.63 -10.02
N ASP A 187 19.18 -7.19 -9.70
CA ASP A 187 20.45 -7.07 -10.46
C ASP A 187 20.64 -8.16 -11.51
N THR A 188 19.64 -9.00 -11.77
CA THR A 188 19.70 -10.07 -12.76
C THR A 188 20.03 -9.50 -14.14
N ARG A 189 21.04 -10.08 -14.82
CA ARG A 189 21.40 -9.69 -16.20
C ARG A 189 20.19 -9.88 -17.12
N GLY A 190 19.92 -8.87 -17.97
CA GLY A 190 18.75 -8.83 -18.83
C GLY A 190 17.57 -8.09 -18.19
N ILE A 191 17.74 -7.55 -16.97
CA ILE A 191 16.78 -6.60 -16.38
C ILE A 191 17.33 -5.19 -16.55
N SER A 192 16.44 -4.30 -16.99
CA SER A 192 16.69 -2.86 -17.03
C SER A 192 15.47 -2.09 -16.53
N TYR A 193 15.68 -0.84 -16.16
CA TYR A 193 14.66 0.00 -15.56
C TYR A 193 14.43 1.24 -16.40
N GLY A 194 13.16 1.58 -16.63
CA GLY A 194 12.78 2.84 -17.25
C GLY A 194 13.14 4.05 -16.37
N ARG A 195 12.95 5.23 -16.92
CA ARG A 195 13.07 6.46 -16.11
C ARG A 195 12.09 6.46 -14.96
N ASN A 196 12.43 7.18 -13.88
CA ASN A 196 11.46 7.43 -12.82
C ASN A 196 10.29 8.27 -13.36
N GLU A 197 9.05 7.83 -13.09
CA GLU A 197 7.86 8.52 -13.58
C GLU A 197 7.69 9.88 -12.88
N ALA A 198 7.38 10.91 -13.64
CA ALA A 198 6.98 12.22 -13.13
C ALA A 198 5.53 12.13 -12.62
N LYS A 199 5.36 11.99 -11.32
CA LYS A 199 4.06 11.71 -10.70
C LYS A 199 3.42 12.95 -10.08
N MET A 200 2.11 12.96 -9.98
CA MET A 200 1.33 13.94 -9.23
C MET A 200 1.67 13.91 -7.73
N GLY A 201 1.68 12.72 -7.13
CA GLY A 201 1.99 12.44 -5.73
C GLY A 201 2.89 11.21 -5.59
N TRP A 202 3.07 10.72 -4.34
CA TRP A 202 3.97 9.61 -4.03
C TRP A 202 5.39 9.84 -4.54
N LYS A 203 5.87 11.09 -4.47
CA LYS A 203 7.15 11.45 -5.07
C LYS A 203 8.33 10.91 -4.27
N SER A 204 8.17 10.66 -2.96
CA SER A 204 9.22 10.08 -2.11
C SER A 204 9.43 8.58 -2.30
N GLN A 205 8.95 8.00 -3.39
CA GLN A 205 9.30 6.64 -3.82
C GLN A 205 9.45 6.59 -5.34
N PRO A 206 10.45 5.87 -5.88
CA PRO A 206 10.59 5.71 -7.32
C PRO A 206 9.46 4.82 -7.86
N THR A 207 9.04 5.10 -9.07
CA THR A 207 8.09 4.26 -9.82
C THR A 207 8.59 4.16 -11.24
N ARG A 208 8.90 2.95 -11.71
CA ARG A 208 9.52 2.75 -13.03
C ARG A 208 8.90 1.55 -13.74
N ALA A 209 9.13 1.48 -15.06
CA ALA A 209 8.98 0.24 -15.80
C ALA A 209 10.14 -0.71 -15.46
N VAL A 210 9.85 -2.02 -15.45
CA VAL A 210 10.86 -3.09 -15.39
C VAL A 210 10.84 -3.79 -16.75
N ILE A 211 11.96 -3.82 -17.44
CA ILE A 211 12.12 -4.39 -18.78
C ILE A 211 12.94 -5.66 -18.64
N LEU A 212 12.45 -6.74 -19.22
CA LEU A 212 13.01 -8.08 -19.15
C LEU A 212 13.36 -8.55 -20.57
N GLU A 213 14.66 -8.72 -20.85
CA GLU A 213 15.20 -9.15 -22.13
C GLU A 213 16.13 -10.33 -21.90
N ASP A 214 15.59 -11.53 -22.12
CA ASP A 214 16.26 -12.82 -21.85
C ASP A 214 16.86 -12.90 -20.44
N ALA A 215 16.16 -12.35 -19.46
CA ALA A 215 16.59 -12.35 -18.06
C ALA A 215 16.51 -13.78 -17.51
N ARG A 216 17.68 -14.36 -17.22
CA ARG A 216 17.79 -15.76 -16.77
C ARG A 216 17.86 -15.82 -15.25
N ILE A 217 16.97 -16.62 -14.67
CA ILE A 217 16.91 -16.90 -13.23
C ILE A 217 16.86 -18.40 -12.96
N SER A 218 17.40 -18.85 -11.83
CA SER A 218 17.28 -20.25 -11.39
C SER A 218 15.82 -20.62 -11.14
N ALA A 219 15.46 -21.85 -11.40
CA ALA A 219 14.14 -22.40 -11.06
C ALA A 219 13.82 -22.29 -9.56
N ASP A 220 14.83 -22.21 -8.69
CA ASP A 220 14.68 -21.98 -7.25
C ASP A 220 14.08 -20.62 -6.90
N CYS A 221 14.01 -19.68 -7.87
CA CYS A 221 13.34 -18.40 -7.69
C CYS A 221 11.78 -18.52 -7.75
N LEU A 222 11.23 -19.69 -8.09
CA LEU A 222 9.78 -19.91 -8.15
C LEU A 222 9.15 -19.85 -6.75
N ILE A 223 8.21 -18.94 -6.56
CA ILE A 223 7.40 -18.81 -5.34
C ILE A 223 6.15 -19.69 -5.50
N GLY A 224 5.97 -20.66 -4.61
CA GLY A 224 4.90 -21.67 -4.70
C GLY A 224 5.13 -22.64 -5.86
N GLU A 225 4.05 -23.05 -6.50
CA GLU A 225 4.09 -23.98 -7.64
C GLU A 225 3.78 -23.25 -8.95
N GLY A 226 4.19 -23.86 -10.08
CA GLY A 226 3.85 -23.37 -11.40
C GLY A 226 2.33 -23.20 -11.58
N GLY A 227 1.89 -22.07 -12.14
CA GLY A 227 0.47 -21.75 -12.33
C GLY A 227 -0.25 -21.18 -11.10
N GLN A 228 0.39 -21.07 -9.94
CA GLN A 228 -0.22 -20.51 -8.73
C GLN A 228 -0.03 -18.99 -8.57
N GLY A 229 0.76 -18.35 -9.45
CA GLY A 229 1.16 -16.95 -9.29
C GLY A 229 -0.01 -15.97 -9.21
N PHE A 230 -1.07 -16.18 -9.98
CA PHE A 230 -2.25 -15.31 -9.90
C PHE A 230 -2.98 -15.44 -8.56
N ARG A 231 -3.10 -16.65 -8.00
CA ARG A 231 -3.69 -16.88 -6.68
C ARG A 231 -2.86 -16.22 -5.59
N ILE A 232 -1.55 -16.33 -5.66
CA ILE A 232 -0.61 -15.68 -4.72
C ILE A 232 -0.75 -14.15 -4.82
N ALA A 233 -0.79 -13.60 -6.03
CA ALA A 233 -0.99 -12.17 -6.27
C ALA A 233 -2.31 -11.66 -5.67
N MET A 234 -3.42 -12.37 -5.86
CA MET A 234 -4.73 -11.97 -5.32
C MET A 234 -4.77 -12.05 -3.80
N ALA A 235 -4.11 -13.05 -3.19
CA ALA A 235 -3.97 -13.14 -1.73
C ALA A 235 -3.18 -11.96 -1.14
N GLY A 236 -2.11 -11.53 -1.82
CA GLY A 236 -1.38 -10.31 -1.47
C GLY A 236 -2.25 -9.06 -1.57
N LEU A 237 -3.00 -8.91 -2.67
CA LEU A 237 -3.85 -7.75 -2.92
C LEU A 237 -5.03 -7.63 -1.95
N ASP A 238 -5.59 -8.70 -1.39
CA ASP A 238 -6.64 -8.58 -0.37
C ASP A 238 -6.10 -7.85 0.87
N GLY A 239 -4.88 -8.19 1.32
CA GLY A 239 -4.18 -7.46 2.37
C GLY A 239 -3.75 -6.06 1.94
N GLY A 240 -3.22 -5.91 0.73
CA GLY A 240 -2.80 -4.63 0.16
C GLY A 240 -3.93 -3.59 0.12
N ARG A 241 -5.16 -4.00 -0.17
CA ARG A 241 -6.35 -3.13 -0.13
C ARG A 241 -6.60 -2.55 1.25
N ILE A 242 -6.43 -3.33 2.31
CA ILE A 242 -6.50 -2.85 3.70
C ILE A 242 -5.36 -1.89 3.98
N ASN A 243 -4.14 -2.23 3.56
CA ASN A 243 -2.96 -1.41 3.77
C ASN A 243 -3.13 -0.01 3.17
N ILE A 244 -3.56 0.08 1.91
CA ILE A 244 -3.72 1.39 1.24
C ILE A 244 -4.93 2.17 1.77
N ALA A 245 -5.99 1.48 2.20
CA ALA A 245 -7.10 2.10 2.92
C ALA A 245 -6.61 2.72 4.23
N SER A 246 -5.74 2.03 4.99
CA SER A 246 -5.14 2.54 6.22
C SER A 246 -4.23 3.74 5.97
N CYS A 247 -3.44 3.73 4.89
CA CYS A 247 -2.67 4.91 4.49
C CYS A 247 -3.57 6.10 4.15
N SER A 248 -4.72 5.87 3.51
CA SER A 248 -5.70 6.92 3.24
C SER A 248 -6.28 7.51 4.54
N LEU A 249 -6.60 6.64 5.52
CA LEU A 249 -7.09 7.08 6.83
C LEU A 249 -6.06 7.95 7.55
N GLY A 250 -4.78 7.57 7.55
CA GLY A 250 -3.71 8.34 8.19
C GLY A 250 -3.55 9.72 7.56
N ALA A 251 -3.51 9.82 6.24
CA ALA A 251 -3.45 11.10 5.53
C ALA A 251 -4.65 12.01 5.85
N ALA A 252 -5.87 11.44 5.84
CA ALA A 252 -7.09 12.19 6.14
C ALA A 252 -7.14 12.66 7.60
N GLN A 253 -6.67 11.86 8.55
CA GLN A 253 -6.56 12.26 9.97
C GLN A 253 -5.59 13.43 10.13
N ALA A 254 -4.42 13.38 9.49
CA ALA A 254 -3.46 14.46 9.52
C ALA A 254 -4.05 15.73 8.90
N ALA A 255 -4.71 15.61 7.75
CA ALA A 255 -5.36 16.74 7.08
C ALA A 255 -6.49 17.35 7.92
N LEU A 256 -7.34 16.52 8.53
CA LEU A 256 -8.43 17.00 9.41
C LEU A 256 -7.88 17.71 10.66
N ARG A 257 -6.80 17.19 11.26
CA ARG A 257 -6.15 17.84 12.41
C ARG A 257 -5.58 19.20 12.04
N GLN A 258 -4.92 19.32 10.88
CA GLN A 258 -4.43 20.61 10.38
C GLN A 258 -5.58 21.59 10.14
N ALA A 259 -6.66 21.13 9.52
CA ALA A 259 -7.84 21.97 9.29
C ALA A 259 -8.49 22.44 10.60
N GLN A 260 -8.65 21.53 11.57
CA GLN A 260 -9.22 21.80 12.88
C GLN A 260 -8.43 22.88 13.64
N GLN A 261 -7.10 22.82 13.61
CA GLN A 261 -6.26 23.85 14.22
C GLN A 261 -6.36 25.17 13.45
N TYR A 262 -6.23 25.13 12.13
CA TYR A 262 -6.22 26.34 11.29
C TYR A 262 -7.51 27.14 11.42
N VAL A 263 -8.68 26.52 11.43
CA VAL A 263 -9.96 27.23 11.49
C VAL A 263 -10.19 27.93 12.84
N GLN A 264 -9.51 27.50 13.92
CA GLN A 264 -9.57 28.16 15.24
C GLN A 264 -8.65 29.40 15.30
N GLU A 265 -7.54 29.37 14.57
CA GLU A 265 -6.54 30.45 14.56
C GLU A 265 -6.85 31.53 13.52
N ARG A 266 -7.31 31.11 12.33
CA ARG A 266 -7.58 32.00 11.21
C ARG A 266 -8.83 32.83 11.44
N LYS A 267 -8.70 34.17 11.34
CA LYS A 267 -9.81 35.12 11.51
C LYS A 267 -10.15 35.80 10.18
N GLN A 268 -11.43 35.87 9.87
CA GLN A 268 -12.02 36.66 8.80
C GLN A 268 -13.39 37.18 9.22
N PHE A 269 -13.82 38.32 8.70
CA PHE A 269 -15.10 38.95 9.04
C PHE A 269 -15.26 39.20 10.57
N GLY A 270 -14.14 39.47 11.24
CA GLY A 270 -14.11 39.84 12.66
C GLY A 270 -14.11 38.68 13.66
N GLN A 271 -14.11 37.42 13.21
CA GLN A 271 -14.14 36.24 14.09
C GLN A 271 -13.28 35.11 13.54
N ALA A 272 -13.02 34.06 14.34
CA ALA A 272 -12.40 32.83 13.83
C ALA A 272 -13.26 32.18 12.74
N ILE A 273 -12.64 31.64 11.69
CA ILE A 273 -13.45 31.01 10.63
C ILE A 273 -14.16 29.74 11.12
N GLY A 274 -13.67 29.11 12.19
CA GLY A 274 -14.34 28.01 12.89
C GLY A 274 -15.66 28.39 13.56
N ASP A 275 -15.95 29.68 13.75
CA ASP A 275 -17.21 30.16 14.31
C ASP A 275 -18.34 30.20 13.25
N PHE A 276 -18.00 30.09 11.97
CA PHE A 276 -19.00 30.02 10.90
C PHE A 276 -19.66 28.63 10.85
N GLN A 277 -20.98 28.58 10.85
CA GLN A 277 -21.76 27.35 10.86
C GLN A 277 -21.40 26.43 9.68
N THR A 278 -21.15 27.00 8.50
CA THR A 278 -20.74 26.22 7.31
C THR A 278 -19.41 25.47 7.55
N VAL A 279 -18.44 26.12 8.21
CA VAL A 279 -17.14 25.48 8.54
C VAL A 279 -17.35 24.36 9.58
N GLN A 280 -18.21 24.60 10.58
CA GLN A 280 -18.55 23.59 11.59
C GLN A 280 -19.21 22.35 10.95
N PHE A 281 -20.13 22.54 10.00
CA PHE A 281 -20.77 21.46 9.27
C PHE A 281 -19.77 20.67 8.43
N THR A 282 -18.86 21.36 7.73
CA THR A 282 -17.79 20.70 6.97
C THR A 282 -16.92 19.83 7.86
N LEU A 283 -16.48 20.33 9.03
CA LEU A 283 -15.70 19.54 9.99
C LEU A 283 -16.48 18.34 10.54
N ALA A 284 -17.77 18.51 10.82
CA ALA A 284 -18.63 17.41 11.30
C ALA A 284 -18.79 16.31 10.24
N ASP A 285 -18.99 16.67 8.98
CA ASP A 285 -19.08 15.72 7.88
C ASP A 285 -17.75 14.98 7.67
N MET A 286 -16.62 15.71 7.62
CA MET A 286 -15.28 15.13 7.51
C MET A 286 -15.02 14.11 8.64
N ALA A 287 -15.34 14.45 9.89
CA ALA A 287 -15.14 13.56 11.04
C ALA A 287 -16.04 12.32 10.94
N THR A 288 -17.30 12.47 10.52
CA THR A 288 -18.27 11.37 10.35
C THR A 288 -17.80 10.40 9.27
N GLU A 289 -17.42 10.91 8.11
CA GLU A 289 -16.89 10.12 6.99
C GLU A 289 -15.64 9.33 7.39
N LEU A 290 -14.72 9.98 8.11
CA LEU A 290 -13.48 9.35 8.57
C LEU A 290 -13.74 8.21 9.55
N VAL A 291 -14.63 8.41 10.53
CA VAL A 291 -15.01 7.34 11.48
C VAL A 291 -15.69 6.18 10.76
N ALA A 292 -16.59 6.44 9.82
CA ALA A 292 -17.23 5.39 9.02
C ALA A 292 -16.19 4.58 8.21
N ALA A 293 -15.25 5.25 7.56
CA ALA A 293 -14.17 4.61 6.81
C ALA A 293 -13.28 3.75 7.72
N GLN A 294 -12.92 4.24 8.92
CA GLN A 294 -12.16 3.49 9.92
C GLN A 294 -12.85 2.18 10.31
N GLN A 295 -14.16 2.22 10.61
CA GLN A 295 -14.88 1.01 11.01
C GLN A 295 -14.94 -0.01 9.88
N MET A 296 -15.12 0.42 8.62
CA MET A 296 -15.10 -0.48 7.47
C MET A 296 -13.72 -1.14 7.27
N VAL A 297 -12.62 -0.40 7.43
CA VAL A 297 -11.26 -0.95 7.33
C VAL A 297 -11.00 -1.96 8.43
N ARG A 298 -11.37 -1.66 9.68
CA ARG A 298 -11.21 -2.57 10.83
C ARG A 298 -12.03 -3.85 10.68
N LEU A 299 -13.28 -3.74 10.21
CA LEU A 299 -14.11 -4.91 9.92
C LEU A 299 -13.47 -5.79 8.84
N ALA A 300 -12.98 -5.19 7.75
CA ALA A 300 -12.35 -5.94 6.66
C ALA A 300 -11.06 -6.62 7.11
N ALA A 301 -10.22 -5.93 7.91
CA ALA A 301 -9.00 -6.48 8.48
C ALA A 301 -9.30 -7.69 9.38
N TRP A 302 -10.24 -7.54 10.32
CA TRP A 302 -10.66 -8.63 11.18
C TRP A 302 -11.21 -9.84 10.41
N LYS A 303 -12.05 -9.62 9.38
CA LYS A 303 -12.58 -10.69 8.52
C LYS A 303 -11.47 -11.40 7.73
N LEU A 304 -10.43 -10.66 7.32
CA LEU A 304 -9.27 -11.25 6.64
C LEU A 304 -8.47 -12.13 7.61
N ASP A 305 -8.25 -11.69 8.84
CA ASP A 305 -7.57 -12.46 9.88
C ASP A 305 -8.32 -13.76 10.22
N GLN A 306 -9.66 -13.69 10.28
CA GLN A 306 -10.51 -14.87 10.52
C GLN A 306 -10.67 -15.77 9.30
N ASN A 307 -10.02 -15.46 8.17
CA ASN A 307 -10.16 -16.18 6.90
C ASN A 307 -11.63 -16.39 6.48
N HIS A 308 -12.49 -15.41 6.77
CA HIS A 308 -13.93 -15.49 6.51
C HIS A 308 -14.24 -15.55 5.02
N SER A 309 -15.36 -16.19 4.63
CA SER A 309 -15.71 -16.39 3.22
C SER A 309 -15.98 -15.10 2.44
N ASP A 310 -16.40 -14.04 3.10
CA ASP A 310 -16.68 -12.71 2.51
C ASP A 310 -15.49 -11.73 2.57
N LYS A 311 -14.32 -12.16 3.08
CA LYS A 311 -13.15 -11.31 3.31
C LYS A 311 -12.73 -10.48 2.10
N SER A 312 -12.63 -11.09 0.91
CA SER A 312 -12.20 -10.38 -0.31
C SER A 312 -13.18 -9.29 -0.73
N MET A 313 -14.49 -9.53 -0.55
CA MET A 313 -15.51 -8.52 -0.80
C MET A 313 -15.40 -7.36 0.20
N LEU A 314 -15.21 -7.65 1.49
CA LEU A 314 -15.07 -6.62 2.52
C LEU A 314 -13.76 -5.83 2.37
N CYS A 315 -12.64 -6.47 1.97
CA CYS A 315 -11.41 -5.76 1.60
C CYS A 315 -11.65 -4.78 0.42
N ALA A 316 -12.44 -5.20 -0.58
CA ALA A 316 -12.81 -4.32 -1.69
C ALA A 316 -13.73 -3.17 -1.24
N MET A 317 -14.70 -3.43 -0.36
CA MET A 317 -15.57 -2.40 0.23
C MET A 317 -14.74 -1.38 1.04
N ALA A 318 -13.85 -1.85 1.89
CA ALA A 318 -12.98 -1.01 2.73
C ALA A 318 -12.08 -0.12 1.88
N LYS A 319 -11.38 -0.71 0.90
CA LYS A 319 -10.51 0.06 0.01
C LYS A 319 -11.27 1.13 -0.74
N ARG A 320 -12.37 0.77 -1.41
CA ARG A 320 -13.19 1.72 -2.17
C ARG A 320 -13.71 2.85 -1.28
N LEU A 321 -14.35 2.50 -0.14
CA LEU A 321 -14.97 3.49 0.75
C LEU A 321 -13.91 4.42 1.34
N ALA A 322 -12.86 3.87 1.95
CA ALA A 322 -11.84 4.66 2.63
C ALA A 322 -11.09 5.57 1.65
N THR A 323 -10.70 5.07 0.46
CA THR A 323 -9.96 5.92 -0.49
C THR A 323 -10.82 7.02 -1.10
N ASP A 324 -12.14 6.81 -1.31
CA ASP A 324 -13.05 7.86 -1.78
C ASP A 324 -13.28 8.92 -0.68
N LEU A 325 -13.67 8.50 0.54
CA LEU A 325 -13.95 9.42 1.63
C LEU A 325 -12.72 10.18 2.11
N CYS A 326 -11.57 9.48 2.28
CA CYS A 326 -10.35 10.12 2.78
C CYS A 326 -9.76 11.12 1.77
N PHE A 327 -9.85 10.84 0.46
CA PHE A 327 -9.50 11.83 -0.55
C PHE A 327 -10.37 13.08 -0.42
N ASN A 328 -11.68 12.91 -0.23
CA ASN A 328 -12.61 14.02 -0.02
C ASN A 328 -12.26 14.82 1.25
N VAL A 329 -11.97 14.14 2.36
CA VAL A 329 -11.53 14.79 3.61
C VAL A 329 -10.26 15.61 3.39
N CYS A 330 -9.25 15.07 2.71
CA CYS A 330 -8.01 15.81 2.39
C CYS A 330 -8.32 17.06 1.53
N ASN A 331 -9.19 16.91 0.53
CA ASN A 331 -9.58 18.01 -0.35
C ASN A 331 -10.38 19.09 0.40
N GLN A 332 -11.29 18.73 1.30
CA GLN A 332 -12.02 19.67 2.14
C GLN A 332 -11.09 20.40 3.14
N ALA A 333 -10.14 19.68 3.72
CA ALA A 333 -9.12 20.27 4.59
C ALA A 333 -8.30 21.33 3.86
N LEU A 334 -7.88 21.05 2.61
CA LEU A 334 -7.23 22.03 1.73
C LEU A 334 -8.14 23.22 1.48
N GLN A 335 -9.42 22.99 1.14
CA GLN A 335 -10.39 24.06 0.90
C GLN A 335 -10.56 24.98 2.10
N LEU A 336 -10.60 24.44 3.33
CA LEU A 336 -10.71 25.23 4.56
C LEU A 336 -9.50 26.14 4.81
N HIS A 337 -8.32 25.79 4.27
CA HIS A 337 -7.13 26.64 4.34
C HIS A 337 -7.14 27.76 3.29
N GLY A 338 -8.04 27.72 2.29
CA GLY A 338 -8.08 28.69 1.21
C GLY A 338 -6.76 28.71 0.41
N GLY A 339 -6.24 29.90 0.10
CA GLY A 339 -4.98 30.04 -0.63
C GLY A 339 -3.77 29.38 0.05
N TYR A 340 -3.75 29.32 1.38
CA TYR A 340 -2.69 28.64 2.13
C TYR A 340 -2.74 27.11 1.98
N GLY A 341 -3.89 26.51 1.68
CA GLY A 341 -3.98 25.08 1.40
C GLY A 341 -3.38 24.69 0.05
N TYR A 342 -3.21 25.66 -0.86
CA TYR A 342 -2.72 25.43 -2.22
C TYR A 342 -1.21 25.59 -2.38
N ILE A 343 -0.52 26.15 -1.40
CA ILE A 343 0.93 26.38 -1.41
C ILE A 343 1.64 25.31 -0.59
N SER A 344 2.88 24.97 -0.98
CA SER A 344 3.63 23.84 -0.43
C SER A 344 4.20 24.05 0.98
N GLU A 345 4.10 25.24 1.55
CA GLU A 345 4.43 25.51 2.95
C GLU A 345 3.47 24.81 3.93
N TYR A 346 2.27 24.45 3.46
CA TYR A 346 1.30 23.64 4.19
C TYR A 346 1.18 22.25 3.57
N PRO A 347 1.00 21.18 4.36
CA PRO A 347 1.04 19.82 3.84
C PRO A 347 -0.21 19.39 3.07
N LEU A 348 -1.27 20.22 3.02
CA LEU A 348 -2.60 19.82 2.52
C LEU A 348 -2.58 19.44 1.04
N GLU A 349 -1.86 20.21 0.21
CA GLU A 349 -1.74 19.93 -1.22
C GLU A 349 -1.04 18.58 -1.47
N ARG A 350 -0.05 18.22 -0.62
CA ARG A 350 0.65 16.93 -0.69
C ARG A 350 -0.29 15.77 -0.31
N TYR A 351 -1.08 15.91 0.75
CA TYR A 351 -2.08 14.89 1.11
C TYR A 351 -3.09 14.65 -0.01
N VAL A 352 -3.56 15.70 -0.68
CA VAL A 352 -4.47 15.58 -1.83
C VAL A 352 -3.78 14.85 -2.99
N ARG A 353 -2.54 15.23 -3.33
CA ARG A 353 -1.78 14.59 -4.41
C ARG A 353 -1.51 13.10 -4.11
N ASP A 354 -1.09 12.80 -2.91
CA ASP A 354 -0.74 11.43 -2.50
C ASP A 354 -1.96 10.52 -2.42
N THR A 355 -3.08 11.00 -1.85
CA THR A 355 -4.30 10.17 -1.71
C THR A 355 -5.04 9.97 -3.03
N ARG A 356 -4.79 10.81 -4.06
CA ARG A 356 -5.46 10.65 -5.35
C ARG A 356 -5.18 9.31 -6.01
N VAL A 357 -3.95 8.80 -5.91
CA VAL A 357 -3.58 7.52 -6.53
C VAL A 357 -4.20 6.32 -5.80
N HIS A 358 -4.58 6.45 -4.53
CA HIS A 358 -5.19 5.38 -3.75
C HIS A 358 -6.51 4.87 -4.35
N GLN A 359 -7.24 5.72 -5.08
CA GLN A 359 -8.45 5.32 -5.80
C GLN A 359 -8.16 4.50 -7.06
N ILE A 360 -6.90 4.50 -7.53
CA ILE A 360 -6.48 3.91 -8.81
C ILE A 360 -5.74 2.59 -8.62
N LEU A 361 -4.77 2.56 -7.70
CA LEU A 361 -3.89 1.40 -7.49
C LEU A 361 -4.58 0.26 -6.72
N GLU A 362 -3.92 -0.91 -6.71
CA GLU A 362 -4.40 -2.15 -6.05
C GLU A 362 -5.81 -2.58 -6.47
N GLY A 363 -6.12 -2.29 -7.73
CA GLY A 363 -7.44 -2.37 -8.33
C GLY A 363 -8.19 -1.05 -8.19
N THR A 364 -8.56 -0.46 -9.33
CA THR A 364 -9.32 0.80 -9.32
C THR A 364 -10.62 0.66 -8.54
N ASN A 365 -11.17 1.77 -8.04
CA ASN A 365 -12.43 1.73 -7.30
C ASN A 365 -13.60 1.20 -8.16
N GLU A 366 -13.49 1.25 -9.49
CA GLU A 366 -14.39 0.57 -10.44
C GLU A 366 -14.24 -0.95 -10.34
N ILE A 367 -13.01 -1.48 -10.29
CA ILE A 367 -12.75 -2.91 -10.09
C ILE A 367 -13.23 -3.36 -8.71
N MET A 368 -13.08 -2.54 -7.68
CA MET A 368 -13.67 -2.85 -6.36
C MET A 368 -15.18 -3.01 -6.45
N ARG A 369 -15.87 -2.13 -7.18
CA ARG A 369 -17.32 -2.25 -7.44
C ARG A 369 -17.68 -3.54 -8.18
N VAL A 370 -16.86 -3.96 -9.15
CA VAL A 370 -17.05 -5.25 -9.85
C VAL A 370 -16.94 -6.43 -8.87
N ILE A 371 -15.93 -6.43 -7.99
CA ILE A 371 -15.75 -7.49 -6.98
C ILE A 371 -16.96 -7.53 -6.03
N ILE A 372 -17.37 -6.39 -5.52
CA ILE A 372 -18.52 -6.26 -4.62
C ILE A 372 -19.79 -6.76 -5.33
N ALA A 373 -20.10 -6.24 -6.51
CA ALA A 373 -21.31 -6.57 -7.25
C ALA A 373 -21.42 -8.06 -7.58
N ARG A 374 -20.30 -8.71 -7.93
CA ARG A 374 -20.28 -10.16 -8.19
C ARG A 374 -20.67 -11.01 -6.96
N ASN A 375 -20.37 -10.52 -5.75
CA ASN A 375 -20.76 -11.19 -4.50
C ASN A 375 -22.23 -10.87 -4.15
N VAL A 376 -22.63 -9.62 -4.21
CA VAL A 376 -24.01 -9.15 -3.96
C VAL A 376 -25.02 -9.87 -4.86
N LEU A 377 -24.67 -10.09 -6.15
CA LEU A 377 -25.54 -10.81 -7.10
C LEU A 377 -25.65 -12.31 -6.81
N LYS A 378 -24.73 -12.87 -6.03
CA LYS A 378 -24.78 -14.28 -5.64
C LYS A 378 -25.59 -14.49 -4.36
N ASP A 379 -25.35 -13.66 -3.35
CA ASP A 379 -25.91 -13.83 -2.02
C ASP A 379 -25.83 -12.50 -1.24
N LEU A 380 -26.83 -12.22 -0.42
CA LEU A 380 -26.92 -11.08 0.49
C LEU A 380 -26.79 -11.51 1.97
N SER A 381 -26.45 -12.76 2.27
CA SER A 381 -26.37 -13.28 3.64
C SER A 381 -25.27 -12.62 4.50
N PHE A 382 -24.41 -11.80 3.90
CA PHE A 382 -23.41 -11.01 4.62
C PHE A 382 -23.98 -9.76 5.32
N LEU A 383 -25.19 -9.34 4.96
CA LEU A 383 -25.92 -8.25 5.62
C LEU A 383 -26.61 -8.76 6.89
#